data_77a267e28ac22e493d8724e785ea36a6
#
_entry.id   77a267e28ac22e493d8724e785ea36a6
#
_cell.length_a   1.000
_cell.length_b   1.000
_cell.length_c   1.000
_cell.angle_alpha   90.00
_cell.angle_beta   90.00
_cell.angle_gamma   90.00
#
_symmetry.space_group_name_H-M   'P 1'
#
loop_
_entity.id
_entity.type
_entity.pdbx_description
1 polymer ?
#
loop_
_entity_poly.entity_id
_entity_poly.type
_entity_poly.pdbx_seq_one_letter_code
_entity_poly.pdbx_strand_id
1 'polypeptide(L)'
;MEKRFTYQDYARFAQLGSAELARQCEAEAFRATGPGGQGVNTTDSAVRMCHVPTGITVVSRESRSQLQNRERCLEKIHAELLRRSRRPKKRHATKPTRASVRRRLDEKGRRGAVKRLRRRPGMDE
;
A
#
# COMPACT_ATOMS: atom_id res chain seq x y z
N MET A 1 4.67 -16.80 15.35
CA MET A 1 5.14 -15.39 15.32
C MET A 1 5.48 -15.03 13.88
N GLU A 2 4.73 -14.11 13.29
CA GLU A 2 5.04 -13.59 11.95
C GLU A 2 6.36 -12.81 12.03
N LYS A 3 7.35 -13.22 11.25
CA LYS A 3 8.63 -12.51 11.14
C LYS A 3 8.36 -11.12 10.53
N ARG A 4 8.47 -10.06 11.32
CA ARG A 4 8.43 -8.68 10.81
C ARG A 4 9.75 -8.39 10.12
N PHE A 5 9.72 -8.32 8.79
CA PHE A 5 10.87 -7.94 7.99
C PHE A 5 11.15 -6.44 8.11
N THR A 6 12.42 -6.10 8.24
CA THR A 6 12.90 -4.70 8.24
C THR A 6 13.21 -4.26 6.81
N TYR A 7 13.39 -2.95 6.59
CA TYR A 7 13.81 -2.42 5.28
C TYR A 7 15.16 -2.99 4.82
N GLN A 8 16.04 -3.38 5.76
CA GLN A 8 17.33 -4.01 5.46
C GLN A 8 17.16 -5.44 4.94
N ASP A 9 16.21 -6.20 5.48
CA ASP A 9 15.91 -7.55 5.01
C ASP A 9 15.36 -7.50 3.58
N TYR A 10 14.45 -6.57 3.28
CA TYR A 10 13.96 -6.36 1.92
C TYR A 10 15.07 -5.93 0.97
N ALA A 11 16.05 -5.12 1.42
CA ALA A 11 17.19 -4.73 0.61
C ALA A 11 18.06 -5.93 0.22
N ARG A 12 18.26 -6.89 1.12
CA ARG A 12 18.99 -8.14 0.82
C ARG A 12 18.30 -8.94 -0.27
N PHE A 13 16.98 -9.12 -0.17
CA PHE A 13 16.21 -9.81 -1.20
C PHE A 13 16.20 -9.07 -2.54
N ALA A 14 16.16 -7.74 -2.53
CA ALA A 14 16.20 -6.92 -3.74
C ALA A 14 17.56 -6.94 -4.46
N GLN A 15 18.65 -7.33 -3.78
CA GLN A 15 19.97 -7.49 -4.37
C GLN A 15 20.18 -8.85 -5.05
N LEU A 16 19.26 -9.80 -4.85
CA LEU A 16 19.33 -11.10 -5.48
C LEU A 16 19.16 -10.99 -7.00
N GLY A 17 19.91 -11.79 -7.73
CA GLY A 17 19.72 -11.93 -9.17
C GLY A 17 18.34 -12.53 -9.49
N SER A 18 17.84 -12.26 -10.70
CA SER A 18 16.51 -12.75 -11.13
C SER A 18 16.36 -14.27 -11.01
N ALA A 19 17.41 -15.03 -11.28
CA ALA A 19 17.41 -16.49 -11.16
C ALA A 19 17.30 -16.97 -9.69
N GLU A 20 17.99 -16.31 -8.77
CA GLU A 20 17.93 -16.62 -7.35
C GLU A 20 16.59 -16.20 -6.75
N LEU A 21 16.07 -15.05 -7.14
CA LEU A 21 14.76 -14.59 -6.75
C LEU A 21 13.66 -15.56 -7.22
N ALA A 22 13.76 -16.04 -8.47
CA ALA A 22 12.84 -17.02 -9.04
C ALA A 22 12.80 -18.34 -8.25
N ARG A 23 13.94 -18.79 -7.72
CA ARG A 23 14.02 -20.00 -6.89
C ARG A 23 13.32 -19.86 -5.54
N GLN A 24 13.18 -18.63 -5.04
CA GLN A 24 12.48 -18.32 -3.79
C GLN A 24 10.99 -18.01 -4.00
N CYS A 25 10.53 -18.06 -5.25
CA CYS A 25 9.15 -17.79 -5.61
C CYS A 25 8.41 -19.05 -6.03
N GLU A 26 7.18 -19.19 -5.58
CA GLU A 26 6.21 -20.17 -6.05
C GLU A 26 5.28 -19.51 -7.05
N ALA A 27 5.12 -20.13 -8.23
CA ALA A 27 4.27 -19.64 -9.30
C ALA A 27 3.14 -20.61 -9.58
N GLU A 28 1.93 -20.11 -9.59
CA GLU A 28 0.70 -20.82 -9.90
C GLU A 28 0.05 -20.21 -11.15
N ALA A 29 -0.21 -21.03 -12.16
CA ALA A 29 -0.99 -20.61 -13.31
C ALA A 29 -2.48 -20.80 -13.03
N PHE A 30 -3.28 -19.85 -13.48
CA PHE A 30 -4.74 -19.91 -13.33
C PHE A 30 -5.44 -19.26 -14.50
N ARG A 31 -6.73 -19.57 -14.65
CA ARG A 31 -7.60 -18.96 -15.64
C ARG A 31 -8.11 -17.63 -15.11
N ALA A 32 -7.79 -16.55 -15.85
CA ALA A 32 -8.32 -15.24 -15.50
C ALA A 32 -9.82 -15.17 -15.85
N THR A 33 -10.61 -14.70 -14.92
CA THR A 33 -12.04 -14.39 -15.13
C THR A 33 -12.21 -12.89 -15.38
N GLY A 34 -13.05 -12.52 -16.33
CA GLY A 34 -13.36 -11.11 -16.60
C GLY A 34 -13.84 -10.87 -18.02
N PRO A 35 -14.29 -9.64 -18.33
CA PRO A 35 -14.64 -9.27 -19.71
C PRO A 35 -13.37 -9.33 -20.57
N GLY A 36 -13.34 -10.23 -21.52
CA GLY A 36 -12.21 -10.45 -22.42
C GLY A 36 -12.60 -11.38 -23.56
N GLY A 37 -11.82 -11.34 -24.63
CA GLY A 37 -12.03 -12.20 -25.80
C GLY A 37 -11.82 -13.69 -25.50
N GLN A 38 -12.07 -14.51 -26.52
CA GLN A 38 -12.07 -15.97 -26.44
C GLN A 38 -10.80 -16.58 -25.81
N GLY A 39 -9.61 -15.95 -25.97
CA GLY A 39 -8.35 -16.39 -25.36
C GLY A 39 -8.27 -16.26 -23.84
N VAL A 40 -9.04 -15.38 -23.22
CA VAL A 40 -9.05 -15.19 -21.74
C VAL A 40 -9.80 -16.33 -21.06
N ASN A 41 -10.81 -16.89 -21.73
CA ASN A 41 -11.67 -17.93 -21.16
C ASN A 41 -11.20 -19.35 -21.41
N THR A 42 -10.21 -19.56 -22.29
CA THR A 42 -9.76 -20.88 -22.73
C THR A 42 -8.38 -21.28 -22.26
N THR A 43 -7.52 -20.33 -21.88
CA THR A 43 -6.10 -20.61 -21.54
C THR A 43 -5.75 -20.14 -20.13
N ASP A 44 -5.05 -20.98 -19.37
CA ASP A 44 -4.52 -20.67 -18.06
C ASP A 44 -3.22 -19.85 -18.20
N SER A 45 -3.31 -18.67 -18.81
CA SER A 45 -2.17 -17.81 -19.08
C SER A 45 -1.83 -16.86 -17.93
N ALA A 46 -2.78 -16.60 -17.04
CA ALA A 46 -2.56 -15.77 -15.86
C ALA A 46 -1.67 -16.48 -14.84
N VAL A 47 -0.76 -15.75 -14.23
CA VAL A 47 0.17 -16.28 -13.22
C VAL A 47 0.05 -15.49 -11.93
N ARG A 48 -0.11 -16.23 -10.84
CA ARG A 48 0.07 -15.74 -9.48
C ARG A 48 1.43 -16.20 -9.00
N MET A 49 2.21 -15.32 -8.43
CA MET A 49 3.52 -15.64 -7.89
C MET A 49 3.65 -15.12 -6.48
N CYS A 50 4.15 -15.97 -5.59
CA CYS A 50 4.41 -15.64 -4.19
C CYS A 50 5.90 -15.78 -3.90
N HIS A 51 6.51 -14.76 -3.34
CA HIS A 51 7.86 -14.83 -2.78
C HIS A 51 7.77 -15.42 -1.37
N VAL A 52 8.12 -16.70 -1.23
CA VAL A 52 7.93 -17.50 -0.02
C VAL A 52 8.50 -16.84 1.24
N PRO A 53 9.74 -16.31 1.26
CA PRO A 53 10.32 -15.74 2.48
C PRO A 53 9.55 -14.53 3.02
N THR A 54 9.04 -13.66 2.13
CA THR A 54 8.40 -12.39 2.54
C THR A 54 6.87 -12.41 2.46
N GLY A 55 6.28 -13.44 1.84
CA GLY A 55 4.84 -13.54 1.62
C GLY A 55 4.29 -12.53 0.59
N ILE A 56 5.15 -11.85 -0.16
CA ILE A 56 4.71 -10.92 -1.20
C ILE A 56 4.11 -11.71 -2.35
N THR A 57 2.83 -11.46 -2.62
CA THR A 57 2.11 -12.11 -3.72
C THR A 57 1.74 -11.10 -4.79
N VAL A 58 1.99 -11.44 -6.05
CA VAL A 58 1.66 -10.62 -7.23
C VAL A 58 0.95 -11.46 -8.27
N VAL A 59 0.22 -10.78 -9.15
CA VAL A 59 -0.51 -11.42 -10.25
C VAL A 59 -0.16 -10.69 -11.55
N SER A 60 0.02 -11.47 -12.64
CA SER A 60 0.13 -10.95 -13.99
C SER A 60 -0.79 -11.73 -14.94
N ARG A 61 -1.56 -10.98 -15.73
CA ARG A 61 -2.50 -11.48 -16.74
C ARG A 61 -2.45 -10.67 -18.04
N GLU A 62 -1.35 -9.96 -18.26
CA GLU A 62 -1.23 -8.94 -19.31
C GLU A 62 -0.92 -9.54 -20.66
N SER A 63 -0.28 -10.73 -20.69
CA SER A 63 0.08 -11.44 -21.91
C SER A 63 -0.71 -12.73 -22.10
N ARG A 64 -0.81 -13.18 -23.36
CA ARG A 64 -1.30 -14.52 -23.72
C ARG A 64 -0.30 -15.62 -23.34
N SER A 65 0.99 -15.27 -23.19
CA SER A 65 2.05 -16.19 -22.83
C SER A 65 2.17 -16.27 -21.31
N GLN A 66 2.01 -17.48 -20.79
CA GLN A 66 2.27 -17.80 -19.39
C GLN A 66 3.70 -17.48 -18.98
N LEU A 67 4.68 -17.75 -19.87
CA LEU A 67 6.10 -17.45 -19.61
C LEU A 67 6.32 -15.95 -19.40
N GLN A 68 5.78 -15.11 -20.29
CA GLN A 68 5.89 -13.65 -20.15
C GLN A 68 5.19 -13.13 -18.89
N ASN A 69 4.03 -13.71 -18.52
CA ASN A 69 3.35 -13.32 -17.28
C ASN A 69 4.17 -13.73 -16.04
N ARG A 70 4.90 -14.85 -16.11
CA ARG A 70 5.80 -15.29 -15.05
C ARG A 70 7.00 -14.33 -14.89
N GLU A 71 7.62 -13.91 -15.97
CA GLU A 71 8.69 -12.91 -15.97
C GLU A 71 8.23 -11.58 -15.40
N ARG A 72 7.05 -11.10 -15.82
CA ARG A 72 6.45 -9.88 -15.27
C ARG A 72 6.12 -9.98 -13.78
N CYS A 73 5.73 -11.16 -13.30
CA CYS A 73 5.55 -11.37 -11.87
C CYS A 73 6.86 -11.22 -11.11
N LEU A 74 7.97 -11.75 -11.63
CA LEU A 74 9.30 -11.57 -11.04
C LEU A 74 9.72 -10.09 -10.99
N GLU A 75 9.48 -9.36 -12.06
CA GLU A 75 9.75 -7.91 -12.12
C GLU A 75 8.90 -7.15 -11.07
N LYS A 76 7.63 -7.49 -10.94
CA LYS A 76 6.72 -6.89 -9.94
C LYS A 76 7.16 -7.20 -8.51
N ILE A 77 7.58 -8.44 -8.23
CA ILE A 77 8.12 -8.83 -6.91
C ILE A 77 9.39 -8.04 -6.62
N HIS A 78 10.31 -7.97 -7.57
CA HIS A 78 11.55 -7.22 -7.41
C HIS A 78 11.29 -5.73 -7.17
N ALA A 79 10.38 -5.11 -7.92
CA ALA A 79 9.97 -3.72 -7.73
C ALA A 79 9.35 -3.49 -6.33
N GLU A 80 8.54 -4.43 -5.84
CA GLU A 80 7.94 -4.35 -4.51
C GLU A 80 8.99 -4.51 -3.39
N LEU A 81 9.95 -5.41 -3.56
CA LEU A 81 11.09 -5.56 -2.65
C LEU A 81 11.93 -4.27 -2.59
N LEU A 82 12.23 -3.66 -3.75
CA LEU A 82 12.91 -2.36 -3.82
C LEU A 82 12.10 -1.24 -3.16
N ARG A 83 10.79 -1.22 -3.32
CA ARG A 83 9.92 -0.25 -2.68
C ARG A 83 9.98 -0.37 -1.16
N ARG A 84 9.92 -1.60 -0.64
CA ARG A 84 9.97 -1.89 0.82
C ARG A 84 11.38 -1.76 1.41
N SER A 85 12.43 -1.84 0.61
CA SER A 85 13.81 -1.64 1.04
C SER A 85 14.15 -0.18 1.34
N ARG A 86 13.33 0.77 0.86
CA ARG A 86 13.56 2.20 1.11
C ARG A 86 13.31 2.51 2.58
N ARG A 87 14.29 3.13 3.23
CA ARG A 87 14.14 3.62 4.60
C ARG A 87 13.01 4.65 4.65
N PRO A 88 12.00 4.47 5.51
CA PRO A 88 10.93 5.44 5.63
C PRO A 88 11.49 6.80 6.07
N LYS A 89 11.07 7.87 5.41
CA LYS A 89 11.45 9.23 5.80
C LYS A 89 10.85 9.55 7.18
N LYS A 90 11.70 10.03 8.10
CA LYS A 90 11.23 10.49 9.40
C LYS A 90 10.32 11.69 9.21
N ARG A 91 9.08 11.56 9.66
CA ARG A 91 8.12 12.66 9.62
C ARG A 91 8.45 13.66 10.74
N HIS A 92 8.74 14.88 10.35
CA HIS A 92 8.89 15.98 11.29
C HIS A 92 7.54 16.62 11.56
N ALA A 93 7.23 16.86 12.85
CA ALA A 93 6.02 17.58 13.22
C ALA A 93 6.14 19.04 12.75
N THR A 94 5.17 19.48 11.99
CA THR A 94 5.08 20.88 11.54
C THR A 94 4.18 21.66 12.49
N LYS A 95 4.61 22.89 12.83
CA LYS A 95 3.77 23.79 13.64
C LYS A 95 2.55 24.23 12.83
N PRO A 96 1.36 24.35 13.47
CA PRO A 96 0.19 24.91 12.80
C PRO A 96 0.46 26.31 12.26
N THR A 97 -0.09 26.65 11.11
CA THR A 97 0.04 28.00 10.55
C THR A 97 -0.73 29.01 11.40
N ARG A 98 -0.27 30.29 11.41
CA ARG A 98 -0.96 31.37 12.13
C ARG A 98 -2.43 31.50 11.71
N ALA A 99 -2.72 31.32 10.42
CA ALA A 99 -4.08 31.36 9.90
C ALA A 99 -4.96 30.21 10.43
N SER A 100 -4.41 28.99 10.59
CA SER A 100 -5.10 27.85 11.16
C SER A 100 -5.43 28.08 12.64
N VAL A 101 -4.47 28.61 13.40
CA VAL A 101 -4.67 28.96 14.82
C VAL A 101 -5.76 30.02 14.96
N ARG A 102 -5.73 31.07 14.12
CA ARG A 102 -6.72 32.15 14.14
C ARG A 102 -8.13 31.63 13.84
N ARG A 103 -8.30 30.82 12.79
CA ARG A 103 -9.59 30.20 12.45
C ARG A 103 -10.15 29.37 13.63
N ARG A 104 -9.30 28.57 14.30
CA ARG A 104 -9.70 27.79 15.45
C ARG A 104 -10.15 28.65 16.63
N LEU A 105 -9.45 29.75 16.89
CA LEU A 105 -9.81 30.69 17.95
C LEU A 105 -11.13 31.42 17.64
N ASP A 106 -11.33 31.88 16.39
CA ASP A 106 -12.55 32.50 15.94
C ASP A 106 -13.76 31.56 16.07
N GLU A 107 -13.58 30.30 15.66
CA GLU A 107 -14.62 29.27 15.81
C GLU A 107 -14.95 29.00 17.28
N LYS A 108 -13.93 28.89 18.14
CA LYS A 108 -14.10 28.74 19.58
C LYS A 108 -14.83 29.94 20.19
N GLY A 109 -14.51 31.16 19.75
CA GLY A 109 -15.19 32.40 20.16
C GLY A 109 -16.67 32.39 19.79
N ARG A 110 -17.00 32.05 18.53
CA ARG A 110 -18.40 31.93 18.05
C ARG A 110 -19.18 30.91 18.86
N ARG A 111 -18.61 29.69 19.09
CA ARG A 111 -19.25 28.67 19.92
C ARG A 111 -19.44 29.13 21.36
N GLY A 112 -18.49 29.88 21.91
CA GLY A 112 -18.59 30.47 23.24
C GLY A 112 -19.71 31.51 23.37
N ALA A 113 -19.87 32.37 22.34
CA ALA A 113 -20.96 33.34 22.27
C ALA A 113 -22.34 32.66 22.24
N VAL A 114 -22.50 31.63 21.38
CA VAL A 114 -23.75 30.85 21.32
C VAL A 114 -24.07 30.17 22.66
N LYS A 115 -23.08 29.61 23.36
CA LYS A 115 -23.28 29.03 24.69
C LYS A 115 -23.71 30.04 25.72
N ARG A 116 -23.14 31.25 25.68
CA ARG A 116 -23.56 32.33 26.59
C ARG A 116 -25.01 32.75 26.38
N LEU A 117 -25.47 32.87 25.15
CA LEU A 117 -26.86 33.16 24.81
C LEU A 117 -27.84 32.08 25.29
N ARG A 118 -27.40 30.84 25.40
CA ARG A 118 -28.23 29.71 25.92
C ARG A 118 -28.25 29.63 27.45
N ARG A 119 -27.40 30.38 28.14
CA ARG A 119 -27.38 30.40 29.61
C ARG A 119 -28.64 31.05 30.11
N ARG A 120 -29.33 30.38 31.02
CA ARG A 120 -30.52 30.91 31.68
C ARG A 120 -30.19 32.25 32.35
N PRO A 121 -31.00 33.31 32.18
CA PRO A 121 -30.81 34.54 32.94
C PRO A 121 -30.78 34.22 34.42
N GLY A 122 -29.76 34.67 35.14
CA GLY A 122 -29.75 34.56 36.58
C GLY A 122 -30.99 35.30 37.13
N MET A 123 -31.73 34.64 38.00
CA MET A 123 -32.68 35.36 38.83
C MET A 123 -31.83 36.09 39.88
N ASP A 124 -31.44 37.32 39.52
CA ASP A 124 -30.87 38.24 40.51
C ASP A 124 -32.08 38.82 41.26
N GLU A 125 -32.26 38.34 42.54
CA GLU A 125 -33.04 39.06 43.54
C GLU A 125 -32.25 40.26 44.03
#